data_4f10bd9dea4e0cef38ca0004c1f8c6a8
#
_entry.id   4f10bd9dea4e0cef38ca0004c1f8c6a8
#
_cell.length_a   1.000
_cell.length_b   1.000
_cell.length_c   1.000
_cell.angle_alpha   90.00
_cell.angle_beta   90.00
_cell.angle_gamma   90.00
#
_symmetry.space_group_name_H-M   'P 1'
#
loop_
_entity.id
_entity.type
_entity.pdbx_description
1 polymer ?
#
loop_
_entity_poly.entity_id
_entity_poly.type
_entity_poly.pdbx_seq_one_letter_code
_entity_poly.pdbx_strand_id
1 'polypeptide(L)'
;MFEHETPETDPAPLTVVAAAVVEDGRLLVVSKKAAPDVYYLPGGKPDAGEGPLSALTRELAEELGAAPVGPRHLAEINAVAALEGVPMRMTVFQAGLDRAPAPAAELAALRWTDGLDPDLRLAPAVRDQLLPLLRERGLLPGPARA
;
A
#
# COMPACT_ATOMS: atom_id res chain seq x y z
N MET A 1 12.75 26.36 30.52
CA MET A 1 12.51 26.00 29.99
C MET A 1 12.29 25.56 29.31
N PHE A 2 12.17 25.30 28.99
CA PHE A 2 11.95 24.77 28.25
C PHE A 2 11.25 24.24 27.66
N GLU A 3 11.04 24.23 27.53
CA GLU A 3 10.49 23.84 26.98
C GLU A 3 10.08 23.25 26.35
N HIS A 4 10.00 23.10 26.35
CA HIS A 4 9.73 22.53 25.64
C HIS A 4 9.39 21.73 25.20
N GLU A 5 9.24 21.60 25.42
CA GLU A 5 9.01 20.87 25.06
C GLU A 5 8.57 20.19 24.53
N THR A 6 8.40 20.18 24.24
CA THR A 6 8.05 19.45 23.62
C THR A 6 7.90 18.57 23.34
N PRO A 7 7.40 18.75 23.30
CA PRO A 7 7.29 17.49 22.98
C PRO A 7 7.39 16.94 21.72
N GLU A 8 7.88 17.04 21.25
CA GLU A 8 8.05 16.33 20.36
C GLU A 8 8.42 15.06 20.51
N THR A 9 8.16 14.57 21.21
CA THR A 9 8.41 13.24 21.56
C THR A 9 7.68 12.26 20.67
N ASP A 10 6.54 12.65 20.10
CA ASP A 10 5.84 11.81 19.14
C ASP A 10 6.08 12.33 17.72
N PRO A 11 6.89 11.61 16.94
CA PRO A 11 7.08 12.03 15.56
C PRO A 11 5.78 12.02 14.80
N ALA A 12 5.67 12.91 13.84
CA ALA A 12 4.51 12.92 12.95
C ALA A 12 4.39 11.56 12.26
N PRO A 13 3.17 11.07 12.03
CA PRO A 13 3.00 9.82 11.31
C PRO A 13 3.61 9.87 9.92
N LEU A 14 4.15 8.75 9.50
CA LEU A 14 4.59 8.58 8.12
C LEU A 14 3.35 8.64 7.24
N THR A 15 3.31 9.55 6.27
CA THR A 15 2.18 9.67 5.35
C THR A 15 2.55 9.05 4.02
N VAL A 16 1.71 8.12 3.54
CA VAL A 16 1.94 7.45 2.26
C VAL A 16 0.63 7.40 1.48
N VAL A 17 0.76 7.26 0.18
CA VAL A 17 -0.36 7.02 -0.72
C VAL A 17 -0.11 5.69 -1.43
N ALA A 18 -1.16 4.90 -1.61
CA ALA A 18 -1.02 3.57 -2.15
C ALA A 18 -2.21 3.20 -3.03
N ALA A 19 -1.99 2.23 -3.91
CA ALA A 19 -3.03 1.74 -4.80
C ALA A 19 -3.45 0.33 -4.43
N ALA A 20 -4.76 0.12 -4.33
CA ALA A 20 -5.35 -1.21 -4.27
C ALA A 20 -5.79 -1.57 -5.69
N VAL A 21 -4.98 -2.37 -6.36
CA VAL A 21 -5.26 -2.83 -7.72
C VAL A 21 -5.75 -4.26 -7.63
N VAL A 22 -7.02 -4.46 -7.99
CA VAL A 22 -7.64 -5.79 -7.93
C VAL A 22 -8.03 -6.21 -9.32
N GLU A 23 -7.55 -7.38 -9.76
CA GLU A 23 -7.89 -7.97 -11.06
C GLU A 23 -8.15 -9.45 -10.84
N ASP A 24 -9.26 -9.93 -11.38
CA ASP A 24 -9.63 -11.35 -11.32
C ASP A 24 -9.62 -11.90 -9.88
N GLY A 25 -10.12 -11.10 -8.93
CA GLY A 25 -10.20 -11.51 -7.54
C GLY A 25 -8.86 -11.57 -6.82
N ARG A 26 -7.84 -10.86 -7.33
CA ARG A 26 -6.52 -10.82 -6.72
C ARG A 26 -6.02 -9.40 -6.59
N LEU A 27 -5.34 -9.16 -5.48
CA LEU A 27 -4.76 -7.86 -5.14
C LEU A 27 -3.28 -7.85 -5.53
N LEU A 28 -2.85 -6.75 -6.14
CA LEU A 28 -1.45 -6.55 -6.45
C LEU A 28 -0.71 -6.12 -5.18
N VAL A 29 0.33 -6.87 -4.83
CA VAL A 29 1.23 -6.52 -3.72
C VAL A 29 2.67 -6.58 -4.22
N VAL A 30 3.53 -5.82 -3.57
CA VAL A 30 4.93 -5.66 -3.98
C VAL A 30 5.85 -5.78 -2.79
N SER A 31 7.12 -6.10 -3.05
CA SER A 31 8.15 -6.09 -2.02
C SER A 31 9.36 -5.31 -2.49
N LYS A 32 10.11 -4.76 -1.55
CA LYS A 32 11.32 -3.99 -1.83
C LYS A 32 12.57 -4.86 -1.72
N LYS A 33 13.59 -4.48 -2.47
CA LYS A 33 14.89 -5.16 -2.41
C LYS A 33 15.47 -5.17 -0.99
N ALA A 34 15.18 -4.11 -0.23
CA ALA A 34 15.66 -4.00 1.15
C ALA A 34 14.98 -4.99 2.09
N ALA A 35 13.77 -5.47 1.76
CA ALA A 35 13.02 -6.42 2.57
C ALA A 35 12.12 -7.26 1.66
N PRO A 36 12.71 -8.18 0.87
CA PRO A 36 11.98 -8.86 -0.21
C PRO A 36 10.93 -9.86 0.27
N ASP A 37 10.92 -10.20 1.55
CA ASP A 37 9.99 -11.19 2.07
C ASP A 37 8.69 -10.58 2.59
N VAL A 38 8.58 -9.25 2.64
CA VAL A 38 7.38 -8.58 3.14
C VAL A 38 6.70 -7.87 1.99
N TYR A 39 5.41 -8.14 1.81
CA TYR A 39 4.63 -7.58 0.71
C TYR A 39 3.61 -6.55 1.22
N TYR A 40 3.44 -5.48 0.47
CA TYR A 40 2.50 -4.41 0.78
C TYR A 40 2.01 -3.76 -0.51
N LEU A 41 1.22 -2.70 -0.41
CA LEU A 41 0.68 -2.05 -1.60
C LEU A 41 1.74 -1.20 -2.30
N PRO A 42 1.69 -1.13 -3.64
CA PRO A 42 2.53 -0.19 -4.36
C PRO A 42 2.11 1.25 -4.05
N GLY A 43 3.08 2.15 -3.99
CA GLY A 43 2.88 3.55 -3.66
C GLY A 43 4.08 4.12 -2.97
N GLY A 44 3.91 5.26 -2.30
CA GLY A 44 5.02 5.89 -1.62
C GLY A 44 4.64 7.20 -0.97
N LYS A 45 5.64 7.97 -0.61
CA LYS A 45 5.46 9.24 0.09
C LYS A 45 5.24 10.38 -0.90
N PRO A 46 4.23 11.24 -0.67
CA PRO A 46 4.12 12.46 -1.47
C PRO A 46 5.33 13.36 -1.23
N ASP A 47 5.77 14.02 -2.29
CA ASP A 47 6.78 15.06 -2.18
C ASP A 47 6.12 16.34 -1.64
N ALA A 48 6.95 17.28 -1.17
CA ALA A 48 6.44 18.54 -0.65
C ALA A 48 5.58 19.24 -1.71
N GLY A 49 4.36 19.61 -1.32
CA GLY A 49 3.44 20.29 -2.23
C GLY A 49 2.73 19.40 -3.24
N GLU A 50 3.02 18.09 -3.20
CA GLU A 50 2.40 17.15 -4.13
C GLU A 50 1.10 16.60 -3.55
N GLY A 51 0.04 16.62 -4.35
CA GLY A 51 -1.22 16.03 -3.93
C GLY A 51 -1.18 14.50 -3.97
N PRO A 52 -2.14 13.83 -3.31
CA PRO A 52 -2.09 12.38 -3.20
C PRO A 52 -2.19 11.64 -4.54
N LEU A 53 -3.05 12.09 -5.46
CA LEU A 53 -3.15 11.42 -6.77
C LEU A 53 -1.91 11.65 -7.62
N SER A 54 -1.32 12.84 -7.57
CA SER A 54 -0.08 13.11 -8.28
C SER A 54 1.05 12.25 -7.75
N ALA A 55 1.12 12.12 -6.42
CA ALA A 55 2.12 11.25 -5.78
C ALA A 55 1.93 9.80 -6.20
N LEU A 56 0.70 9.32 -6.18
CA LEU A 56 0.41 7.95 -6.57
C LEU A 56 0.81 7.69 -8.03
N THR A 57 0.45 8.60 -8.93
CA THR A 57 0.78 8.47 -10.35
C THR A 57 2.28 8.38 -10.55
N ARG A 58 3.04 9.25 -9.88
CA ARG A 58 4.49 9.25 -9.96
C ARG A 58 5.09 7.97 -9.40
N GLU A 59 4.63 7.54 -8.21
CA GLU A 59 5.16 6.33 -7.59
C GLU A 59 4.89 5.08 -8.42
N LEU A 60 3.68 4.95 -8.97
CA LEU A 60 3.36 3.79 -9.79
C LEU A 60 4.18 3.78 -11.09
N ALA A 61 4.44 4.95 -11.67
CA ALA A 61 5.30 5.03 -12.85
C ALA A 61 6.72 4.56 -12.52
N GLU A 62 7.24 4.98 -11.37
CA GLU A 62 8.59 4.60 -10.94
C GLU A 62 8.70 3.12 -10.59
N GLU A 63 7.72 2.62 -9.84
CA GLU A 63 7.79 1.27 -9.28
C GLU A 63 7.29 0.19 -10.22
N LEU A 64 6.27 0.48 -11.03
CA LEU A 64 5.60 -0.53 -11.83
C LEU A 64 5.66 -0.25 -13.34
N GLY A 65 6.08 0.93 -13.74
CA GLY A 65 6.05 1.31 -15.14
C GLY A 65 4.65 1.43 -15.69
N ALA A 66 3.67 1.75 -14.85
CA ALA A 66 2.27 1.82 -15.24
C ALA A 66 1.60 3.02 -14.59
N ALA A 67 0.49 3.47 -15.18
CA ALA A 67 -0.29 4.58 -14.65
C ALA A 67 -1.62 4.09 -14.09
N PRO A 68 -2.14 4.72 -13.02
CA PRO A 68 -3.44 4.33 -12.48
C PRO A 68 -4.56 4.75 -13.44
N VAL A 69 -5.56 3.89 -13.56
CA VAL A 69 -6.74 4.14 -14.38
C VAL A 69 -7.96 4.18 -13.47
N GLY A 70 -8.71 5.28 -13.54
CA GLY A 70 -9.94 5.45 -12.77
C GLY A 70 -9.74 5.40 -11.26
N PRO A 71 -8.72 6.09 -10.71
CA PRO A 71 -8.48 6.01 -9.28
C PRO A 71 -9.63 6.61 -8.48
N ARG A 72 -10.04 5.91 -7.42
CA ARG A 72 -11.09 6.35 -6.51
C ARG A 72 -10.63 6.13 -5.09
N HIS A 73 -10.86 7.11 -4.24
CA HIS A 73 -10.52 6.99 -2.82
C HIS A 73 -11.26 5.80 -2.22
N LEU A 74 -10.53 4.92 -1.58
CA LEU A 74 -11.09 3.72 -0.96
C LEU A 74 -11.10 3.83 0.56
N ALA A 75 -9.97 4.20 1.15
CA ALA A 75 -9.85 4.20 2.61
C ALA A 75 -8.66 5.00 3.09
N GLU A 76 -8.73 5.43 4.37
CA GLU A 76 -7.57 5.89 5.12
C GLU A 76 -7.23 4.81 6.13
N ILE A 77 -6.00 4.35 6.13
CA ILE A 77 -5.56 3.27 7.02
C ILE A 77 -4.48 3.80 7.93
N ASN A 78 -4.65 3.58 9.24
CA ASN A 78 -3.63 3.89 10.23
C ASN A 78 -3.05 2.58 10.74
N ALA A 79 -1.74 2.43 10.65
CA ALA A 79 -1.07 1.21 11.03
C ALA A 79 0.40 1.53 11.33
N VAL A 80 1.14 0.51 11.76
CA VAL A 80 2.59 0.64 11.90
C VAL A 80 3.22 0.29 10.55
N ALA A 81 4.09 1.15 10.05
CA ALA A 81 4.79 0.91 8.79
C ALA A 81 5.69 -0.31 8.94
N ALA A 82 5.57 -1.25 7.99
CA ALA A 82 6.21 -2.56 8.10
C ALA A 82 7.74 -2.48 8.17
N LEU A 83 8.34 -1.54 7.44
CA LEU A 83 9.80 -1.44 7.37
C LEU A 83 10.34 -0.43 8.35
N GLU A 84 9.66 0.70 8.54
CA GLU A 84 10.13 1.79 9.38
C GLU A 84 9.78 1.60 10.85
N GLY A 85 8.73 0.83 11.14
CA GLY A 85 8.31 0.58 12.51
C GLY A 85 7.68 1.78 13.21
N VAL A 86 7.24 2.79 12.45
CA VAL A 86 6.63 4.01 13.01
C VAL A 86 5.17 4.10 12.60
N PRO A 87 4.37 4.90 13.32
CA PRO A 87 2.97 5.10 12.92
C PRO A 87 2.87 5.59 11.48
N MET A 88 1.91 5.08 10.74
CA MET A 88 1.73 5.39 9.33
C MET A 88 0.27 5.71 9.05
N ARG A 89 0.05 6.76 8.27
CA ARG A 89 -1.26 7.05 7.70
C ARG A 89 -1.17 6.79 6.21
N MET A 90 -1.98 5.86 5.73
CA MET A 90 -1.97 5.47 4.32
C MET A 90 -3.30 5.83 3.67
N THR A 91 -3.23 6.66 2.63
CA THR A 91 -4.39 6.95 1.78
C THR A 91 -4.40 5.93 0.67
N VAL A 92 -5.48 5.15 0.58
CA VAL A 92 -5.59 4.08 -0.40
C VAL A 92 -6.60 4.46 -1.47
N PHE A 93 -6.16 4.39 -2.73
CA PHE A 93 -7.03 4.53 -3.89
C PHE A 93 -7.19 3.17 -4.55
N GLN A 94 -8.42 2.84 -4.91
CA GLN A 94 -8.67 1.70 -5.77
C GLN A 94 -8.49 2.16 -7.21
N ALA A 95 -7.74 1.40 -8.01
CA ALA A 95 -7.46 1.79 -9.39
C ALA A 95 -7.13 0.57 -10.23
N GLY A 96 -7.33 0.69 -11.54
CA GLY A 96 -6.74 -0.24 -12.49
C GLY A 96 -5.38 0.28 -12.94
N LEU A 97 -4.74 -0.45 -13.83
CA LEU A 97 -3.47 -0.04 -14.43
C LEU A 97 -3.63 0.00 -15.95
N ASP A 98 -2.95 0.95 -16.57
CA ASP A 98 -3.04 1.12 -18.03
C ASP A 98 -2.23 0.07 -18.80
N ARG A 99 -1.37 -0.68 -18.11
CA ARG A 99 -0.57 -1.75 -18.71
C ARG A 99 -0.15 -2.72 -17.63
N ALA A 100 0.40 -3.87 -18.03
CA ALA A 100 0.88 -4.86 -17.10
C ALA A 100 2.03 -4.29 -16.27
N PRO A 101 1.96 -4.44 -14.94
CA PRO A 101 3.04 -3.94 -14.09
C PRO A 101 4.26 -4.86 -14.11
N ALA A 102 5.42 -4.26 -13.93
CA ALA A 102 6.66 -4.99 -13.76
C ALA A 102 7.47 -4.30 -12.67
N PRO A 103 8.13 -5.05 -11.77
CA PRO A 103 8.87 -4.42 -10.69
C PRO A 103 10.07 -3.66 -11.23
N ALA A 104 10.23 -2.42 -10.75
CA ALA A 104 11.31 -1.53 -11.17
C ALA A 104 11.79 -0.75 -9.96
N ALA A 105 12.86 0.03 -10.14
CA ALA A 105 13.45 0.86 -9.11
C ALA A 105 13.81 0.02 -7.89
N GLU A 106 13.26 0.34 -6.73
CA GLU A 106 13.60 -0.34 -5.48
C GLU A 106 12.78 -1.60 -5.22
N LEU A 107 11.88 -1.98 -6.13
CA LEU A 107 11.06 -3.17 -5.94
C LEU A 107 11.81 -4.45 -6.31
N ALA A 108 11.69 -5.46 -5.44
CA ALA A 108 12.26 -6.77 -5.69
C ALA A 108 11.30 -7.64 -6.50
N ALA A 109 10.00 -7.58 -6.19
CA ALA A 109 9.02 -8.48 -6.78
C ALA A 109 7.63 -7.89 -6.71
N LEU A 110 6.73 -8.46 -7.51
CA LEU A 110 5.30 -8.23 -7.36
C LEU A 110 4.57 -9.56 -7.39
N ARG A 111 3.41 -9.60 -6.73
CA ARG A 111 2.57 -10.78 -6.70
C ARG A 111 1.11 -10.36 -6.75
N TRP A 112 0.29 -11.22 -7.33
CA TRP A 112 -1.16 -11.10 -7.29
C TRP A 112 -1.65 -12.13 -6.27
N THR A 113 -2.38 -11.69 -5.27
CA THR A 113 -2.82 -12.57 -4.19
C THR A 113 -4.29 -12.41 -3.90
N ASP A 114 -4.95 -13.52 -3.59
CA ASP A 114 -6.32 -13.48 -3.06
C ASP A 114 -6.33 -13.25 -1.54
N GLY A 115 -5.15 -13.16 -0.93
CA GLY A 115 -5.02 -12.94 0.50
C GLY A 115 -5.15 -14.19 1.34
N LEU A 116 -5.24 -15.36 0.71
CA LEU A 116 -5.45 -16.63 1.42
C LEU A 116 -4.21 -17.52 1.40
N ASP A 117 -3.11 -17.05 0.81
CA ASP A 117 -1.85 -17.80 0.74
C ASP A 117 -1.16 -17.72 2.11
N PRO A 118 -1.03 -18.84 2.83
CA PRO A 118 -0.44 -18.82 4.17
C PRO A 118 1.06 -18.54 4.17
N ASP A 119 1.73 -18.74 3.03
CA ASP A 119 3.17 -18.50 2.93
C ASP A 119 3.50 -17.05 2.57
N LEU A 120 2.50 -16.27 2.20
CA LEU A 120 2.72 -14.88 1.79
C LEU A 120 2.68 -13.96 3.00
N ARG A 121 3.79 -13.27 3.24
CA ARG A 121 3.91 -12.38 4.38
C ARG A 121 3.48 -10.98 4.00
N LEU A 122 2.32 -10.58 4.48
CA LEU A 122 1.75 -9.27 4.18
C LEU A 122 1.97 -8.31 5.33
N ALA A 123 2.22 -7.04 5.00
CA ALA A 123 2.31 -5.98 5.99
C ALA A 123 1.00 -5.87 6.79
N PRO A 124 1.07 -5.46 8.07
CA PRO A 124 -0.13 -5.39 8.91
C PRO A 124 -1.27 -4.57 8.32
N ALA A 125 -0.96 -3.44 7.68
CA ALA A 125 -2.00 -2.61 7.08
C ALA A 125 -2.79 -3.38 6.03
N VAL A 126 -2.11 -4.21 5.23
CA VAL A 126 -2.77 -5.01 4.20
C VAL A 126 -3.53 -6.17 4.83
N ARG A 127 -2.84 -6.92 5.66
CA ARG A 127 -3.39 -8.15 6.26
C ARG A 127 -4.60 -7.88 7.15
N ASP A 128 -4.48 -6.87 8.02
CA ASP A 128 -5.43 -6.69 9.11
C ASP A 128 -6.54 -5.70 8.78
N GLN A 129 -6.33 -4.80 7.82
CA GLN A 129 -7.30 -3.75 7.51
C GLN A 129 -7.77 -3.77 6.06
N LEU A 130 -6.85 -3.82 5.10
CA LEU A 130 -7.25 -3.72 3.70
C LEU A 130 -7.94 -4.98 3.19
N LEU A 131 -7.38 -6.16 3.48
CA LEU A 131 -7.99 -7.41 3.01
C LEU A 131 -9.41 -7.59 3.53
N PRO A 132 -9.68 -7.37 4.84
CA PRO A 132 -11.07 -7.45 5.33
C PRO A 132 -12.00 -6.47 4.62
N LEU A 133 -11.53 -5.24 4.35
CA LEU A 133 -12.33 -4.24 3.65
C LEU A 133 -12.65 -4.68 2.23
N LEU A 134 -11.67 -5.20 1.51
CA LEU A 134 -11.87 -5.64 0.12
C LEU A 134 -12.83 -6.83 0.05
N ARG A 135 -12.76 -7.74 1.03
CA ARG A 135 -13.69 -8.86 1.11
C ARG A 135 -15.10 -8.38 1.40
N GLU A 136 -15.24 -7.44 2.32
CA GLU A 136 -16.53 -6.84 2.65
C GLU A 136 -17.16 -6.18 1.44
N ARG A 137 -16.35 -5.58 0.59
CA ARG A 137 -16.80 -4.92 -0.64
C ARG A 137 -17.00 -5.89 -1.80
N GLY A 138 -16.73 -7.17 -1.60
CA GLY A 138 -16.89 -8.17 -2.66
C GLY A 138 -15.81 -8.15 -3.71
N LEU A 139 -14.69 -7.46 -3.46
CA LEU A 139 -13.59 -7.33 -4.42
C LEU A 139 -12.63 -8.51 -4.35
N LEU A 140 -12.54 -9.16 -3.20
CA LEU A 140 -11.70 -10.35 -2.99
C LEU A 140 -12.57 -11.47 -2.43
N PRO A 141 -12.23 -12.74 -2.72
CA PRO A 141 -12.93 -13.87 -2.13
C PRO A 141 -12.64 -13.96 -0.64
N GLY A 142 -13.63 -14.44 0.11
CA GLY A 142 -13.41 -14.79 1.51
C GLY A 142 -12.80 -16.17 1.64
N PRO A 143 -12.44 -16.57 2.88
CA PRO A 143 -11.98 -17.93 3.12
C PRO A 143 -13.03 -18.92 2.70
N ALA A 144 -12.58 -20.09 2.23
CA ALA A 144 -13.49 -21.15 1.84
C ALA A 144 -14.30 -21.58 3.07
N ARG A 145 -15.57 -21.87 2.85
CA ARG A 145 -16.41 -22.40 3.93
C ARG A 145 -16.11 -23.88 4.10
N ALA A 146 -16.08 -24.27 5.35
CA ALA A 146 -15.88 -25.67 5.67
C ALA A 146 -17.10 -26.49 5.27
#